data_0bbfc3b12cdf02cdcde09c07536fa5d1
#
_entry.id   0bbfc3b12cdf02cdcde09c07536fa5d1
#
_cell.length_a   1.000
_cell.length_b   1.000
_cell.length_c   1.000
_cell.angle_alpha   90.00
_cell.angle_beta   90.00
_cell.angle_gamma   90.00
#
_symmetry.space_group_name_H-M   'P 1'
#
loop_
_entity.id
_entity.type
_entity.pdbx_description
1 polymer ?
#
loop_
_entity_poly.entity_id
_entity_poly.type
_entity_poly.pdbx_seq_one_letter_code
_entity_poly.pdbx_strand_id
1 'polypeptide(L)'
;MIIGYVLMCDSTVHAQSMEPDPLFLEIESIYRGDKDYKQLPFDLEDPYKRSKNGPTLKNIVHKANKEWIKKWIDNPSAMIPNARMPRLMLSSDDIDAVIAYLESIADSSFPKQEWDAGLLKAEDDMTDDEYDKMDTLVSGGKAIWGRARCNICHPVKGKGGAVGVGPDLGAVAEKINRDWLYQWIKEPRGYFHETQMSRYRFKEDELR
;
A
#
# COMPACT_ATOMS: atom_id res chain seq x y z
N MET A 1 34.20 -46.03 36.89
CA MET A 1 35.08 -45.63 35.80
C MET A 1 34.19 -45.45 34.57
N ILE A 2 33.67 -44.25 34.40
CA ILE A 2 32.71 -43.90 33.31
C ILE A 2 33.51 -43.06 32.33
N ILE A 3 33.72 -43.61 31.13
CA ILE A 3 34.41 -42.95 30.03
C ILE A 3 33.37 -42.11 29.30
N GLY A 4 33.53 -40.77 29.42
CA GLY A 4 32.74 -39.82 28.68
C GLY A 4 33.19 -39.69 27.23
N TYR A 5 32.34 -40.01 26.29
CA TYR A 5 32.51 -39.67 24.87
C TYR A 5 32.19 -38.19 24.67
N VAL A 6 33.21 -37.40 24.41
CA VAL A 6 33.08 -36.05 23.88
C VAL A 6 32.89 -36.19 22.37
N LEU A 7 31.64 -36.00 21.90
CA LEU A 7 31.38 -35.79 20.48
C LEU A 7 31.83 -34.37 20.12
N MET A 8 32.99 -34.26 19.49
CA MET A 8 33.37 -33.06 18.77
C MET A 8 32.48 -32.94 17.53
N CYS A 9 31.58 -31.97 17.59
CA CYS A 9 30.79 -31.54 16.43
C CYS A 9 31.73 -30.71 15.55
N ASP A 10 32.22 -31.32 14.48
CA ASP A 10 33.08 -30.67 13.49
C ASP A 10 32.17 -29.82 12.59
N SER A 11 32.01 -28.54 12.96
CA SER A 11 31.19 -27.55 12.23
C SER A 11 32.02 -26.83 11.15
N THR A 12 32.72 -27.59 10.33
CA THR A 12 33.13 -27.07 9.02
C THR A 12 32.00 -27.25 8.01
N VAL A 13 30.96 -26.44 8.16
CA VAL A 13 30.05 -26.20 7.05
C VAL A 13 30.88 -25.47 5.99
N HIS A 14 31.34 -26.20 4.99
CA HIS A 14 31.81 -25.60 3.75
C HIS A 14 30.64 -24.79 3.20
N ALA A 15 30.72 -23.48 3.33
CA ALA A 15 29.94 -22.58 2.52
C ALA A 15 30.39 -22.84 1.06
N GLN A 16 29.72 -23.78 0.39
CA GLN A 16 29.78 -23.83 -1.06
C GLN A 16 29.31 -22.47 -1.52
N SER A 17 30.19 -21.70 -2.14
CA SER A 17 29.85 -20.50 -2.85
C SER A 17 28.84 -20.93 -3.93
N MET A 18 27.55 -20.81 -3.63
CA MET A 18 26.54 -20.94 -4.66
C MET A 18 26.85 -19.84 -5.67
N GLU A 19 27.20 -20.23 -6.87
CA GLU A 19 27.26 -19.29 -7.97
C GLU A 19 25.88 -18.63 -8.08
N PRO A 20 25.81 -17.30 -8.18
CA PRO A 20 24.54 -16.62 -8.26
C PRO A 20 23.78 -17.13 -9.50
N ASP A 21 22.47 -17.30 -9.34
CA ASP A 21 21.57 -17.70 -10.43
C ASP A 21 21.84 -16.80 -11.66
N PRO A 22 22.06 -17.37 -12.85
CA PRO A 22 22.25 -16.62 -14.09
C PRO A 22 21.18 -15.55 -14.32
N LEU A 23 19.92 -15.82 -13.94
CA LEU A 23 18.82 -14.86 -14.01
C LEU A 23 19.03 -13.68 -13.05
N PHE A 24 19.55 -13.93 -11.85
CA PHE A 24 19.89 -12.89 -10.89
C PHE A 24 20.97 -11.96 -11.43
N LEU A 25 22.02 -12.50 -12.04
CA LEU A 25 23.09 -11.72 -12.66
C LEU A 25 22.60 -10.88 -13.84
N GLU A 26 21.64 -11.40 -14.59
CA GLU A 26 21.04 -10.68 -15.71
C GLU A 26 20.15 -9.52 -15.24
N ILE A 27 19.34 -9.74 -14.21
CA ILE A 27 18.56 -8.69 -13.55
C ILE A 27 19.48 -7.61 -12.96
N GLU A 28 20.55 -8.03 -12.28
CA GLU A 28 21.51 -7.08 -11.70
C GLU A 28 22.19 -6.22 -12.78
N SER A 29 22.53 -6.79 -13.94
CA SER A 29 23.13 -6.04 -15.04
C SER A 29 22.18 -4.97 -15.63
N ILE A 30 20.87 -5.22 -15.60
CA ILE A 30 19.86 -4.24 -16.00
C ILE A 30 19.75 -3.11 -14.98
N TYR A 31 19.75 -3.44 -13.69
CA TYR A 31 19.75 -2.42 -12.62
C TYR A 31 21.00 -1.53 -12.67
N ARG A 32 22.14 -2.06 -13.11
CA ARG A 32 23.37 -1.29 -13.32
C ARG A 32 23.38 -0.48 -14.63
N GLY A 33 22.39 -0.66 -15.49
CA GLY A 33 22.31 -0.01 -16.79
C GLY A 33 23.17 -0.67 -17.87
N ASP A 34 23.72 -1.86 -17.61
CA ASP A 34 24.60 -2.59 -18.56
C ASP A 34 23.78 -3.23 -19.69
N LYS A 35 22.49 -3.52 -19.44
CA LYS A 35 21.56 -4.12 -20.41
C LYS A 35 20.21 -3.44 -20.39
N ASP A 36 19.55 -3.38 -21.54
CA ASP A 36 18.15 -2.96 -21.65
C ASP A 36 17.24 -4.08 -21.11
N TYR A 37 16.25 -3.70 -20.30
CA TYR A 37 15.25 -4.64 -19.74
C TYR A 37 14.47 -5.42 -20.84
N LYS A 38 14.42 -4.91 -22.08
CA LYS A 38 13.84 -5.59 -23.24
C LYS A 38 14.60 -6.84 -23.69
N GLN A 39 15.82 -7.02 -23.20
CA GLN A 39 16.67 -8.18 -23.50
C GLN A 39 16.49 -9.32 -22.49
N LEU A 40 15.58 -9.18 -21.52
CA LEU A 40 15.27 -10.27 -20.59
C LEU A 40 14.67 -11.46 -21.33
N PRO A 41 14.99 -12.69 -20.89
CA PRO A 41 14.52 -13.93 -21.53
C PRO A 41 13.00 -14.18 -21.33
N PHE A 42 12.30 -13.30 -20.63
CA PHE A 42 10.88 -13.38 -20.39
C PHE A 42 10.21 -12.04 -20.74
N ASP A 43 9.01 -12.15 -21.28
CA ASP A 43 8.20 -10.99 -21.66
C ASP A 43 7.64 -10.29 -20.43
N LEU A 44 8.24 -9.15 -20.09
CA LEU A 44 7.75 -8.29 -18.99
C LEU A 44 6.50 -7.51 -19.38
N GLU A 45 6.15 -7.45 -20.67
CA GLU A 45 4.99 -6.73 -21.16
C GLU A 45 3.71 -7.58 -21.12
N ASP A 46 3.82 -8.91 -21.00
CA ASP A 46 2.66 -9.78 -20.85
C ASP A 46 2.07 -9.67 -19.43
N PRO A 47 0.92 -9.00 -19.25
CA PRO A 47 0.33 -8.80 -17.94
C PRO A 47 -0.13 -10.12 -17.29
N TYR A 48 -0.32 -11.19 -18.06
CA TYR A 48 -0.70 -12.52 -17.55
C TYR A 48 0.50 -13.35 -17.10
N LYS A 49 1.69 -13.07 -17.63
CA LYS A 49 2.95 -13.72 -17.20
C LYS A 49 3.57 -13.05 -16.00
N ARG A 50 3.18 -11.81 -15.69
CA ARG A 50 3.61 -11.14 -14.47
C ARG A 50 2.88 -11.73 -13.28
N SER A 51 3.50 -12.67 -12.59
CA SER A 51 3.13 -12.91 -11.20
C SER A 51 3.56 -11.66 -10.42
N LYS A 52 2.66 -10.69 -10.28
CA LYS A 52 2.91 -9.48 -9.49
C LYS A 52 3.07 -9.91 -8.04
N ASN A 53 4.30 -10.08 -7.61
CA ASN A 53 4.61 -10.40 -6.22
C ASN A 53 4.37 -9.20 -5.31
N GLY A 54 4.37 -7.98 -5.86
CA GLY A 54 4.10 -6.74 -5.12
C GLY A 54 3.58 -5.62 -6.02
N PRO A 55 2.90 -4.62 -5.44
CA PRO A 55 2.49 -3.42 -6.14
C PRO A 55 3.69 -2.52 -6.43
N THR A 56 3.55 -1.60 -7.41
CA THR A 56 4.51 -0.51 -7.55
C THR A 56 4.56 0.34 -6.29
N LEU A 57 5.75 0.66 -5.82
CA LEU A 57 5.98 1.51 -4.66
C LEU A 57 6.19 2.99 -5.03
N LYS A 58 6.21 3.31 -6.33
CA LYS A 58 6.24 4.70 -6.78
C LYS A 58 5.04 5.43 -6.19
N ASN A 59 5.31 6.52 -5.50
CA ASN A 59 4.29 7.35 -4.86
C ASN A 59 3.46 6.66 -3.74
N ILE A 60 3.96 5.56 -3.16
CA ILE A 60 3.26 4.87 -2.08
C ILE A 60 3.02 5.77 -0.86
N VAL A 61 3.94 6.70 -0.59
CA VAL A 61 3.86 7.65 0.52
C VAL A 61 2.80 8.73 0.30
N HIS A 62 2.40 8.99 -0.93
CA HIS A 62 1.22 9.82 -1.22
C HIS A 62 -0.07 9.03 -1.04
N LYS A 63 -0.03 7.71 -1.29
CA LYS A 63 -1.19 6.84 -1.23
C LYS A 63 -1.52 6.40 0.19
N ALA A 64 -0.53 5.93 0.94
CA ALA A 64 -0.74 5.32 2.24
C ALA A 64 -0.14 6.16 3.36
N ASN A 65 -0.81 6.14 4.51
CA ASN A 65 -0.33 6.82 5.71
C ASN A 65 1.00 6.21 6.19
N LYS A 66 1.93 7.06 6.60
CA LYS A 66 3.27 6.68 7.06
C LYS A 66 3.23 5.64 8.18
N GLU A 67 2.37 5.86 9.18
CA GLU A 67 2.20 4.93 10.29
C GLU A 67 1.64 3.57 9.85
N TRP A 68 0.75 3.57 8.85
CA TRP A 68 0.26 2.33 8.26
C TRP A 68 1.39 1.59 7.52
N ILE A 69 2.22 2.31 6.75
CA ILE A 69 3.37 1.73 6.03
C ILE A 69 4.36 1.11 7.03
N LYS A 70 4.66 1.79 8.14
CA LYS A 70 5.51 1.25 9.21
C LYS A 70 5.00 -0.09 9.74
N LYS A 71 3.75 -0.13 10.16
CA LYS A 71 3.10 -1.34 10.67
C LYS A 71 3.09 -2.46 9.62
N TRP A 72 2.85 -2.10 8.36
CA TRP A 72 2.85 -3.06 7.26
C TRP A 72 4.22 -3.68 7.02
N ILE A 73 5.28 -2.89 7.02
CA ILE A 73 6.66 -3.39 6.83
C ILE A 73 7.08 -4.26 8.02
N ASP A 74 6.74 -3.85 9.26
CA ASP A 74 7.08 -4.61 10.46
C ASP A 74 6.40 -5.99 10.48
N ASN A 75 5.07 -6.03 10.27
CA ASN A 75 4.35 -7.30 10.33
C ASN A 75 3.10 -7.30 9.43
N PRO A 76 3.27 -7.61 8.12
CA PRO A 76 2.15 -7.62 7.17
C PRO A 76 1.01 -8.56 7.56
N SER A 77 1.34 -9.74 8.10
CA SER A 77 0.35 -10.76 8.46
C SER A 77 -0.47 -10.42 9.69
N ALA A 78 0.02 -9.55 10.57
CA ALA A 78 -0.77 -9.03 11.70
C ALA A 78 -1.87 -8.08 11.23
N MET A 79 -1.68 -7.40 10.09
CA MET A 79 -2.65 -6.47 9.53
C MET A 79 -3.63 -7.14 8.56
N ILE A 80 -3.13 -8.03 7.71
CA ILE A 80 -3.93 -8.81 6.76
C ILE A 80 -3.52 -10.27 6.85
N PRO A 81 -4.36 -11.14 7.41
CA PRO A 81 -4.11 -12.57 7.42
C PRO A 81 -3.80 -13.08 6.00
N ASN A 82 -2.80 -13.93 5.85
CA ASN A 82 -2.32 -14.45 4.56
C ASN A 82 -1.72 -13.38 3.61
N ALA A 83 -1.21 -12.27 4.15
CA ALA A 83 -0.42 -11.33 3.36
C ALA A 83 0.73 -12.07 2.65
N ARG A 84 0.91 -11.78 1.34
CA ARG A 84 1.99 -12.40 0.55
C ARG A 84 3.36 -11.82 0.89
N MET A 85 3.41 -10.60 1.40
CA MET A 85 4.65 -9.98 1.84
C MET A 85 5.14 -10.68 3.10
N PRO A 86 6.35 -11.22 3.13
CA PRO A 86 6.90 -11.86 4.32
C PRO A 86 7.25 -10.82 5.38
N ARG A 87 7.32 -11.24 6.63
CA ARG A 87 7.91 -10.44 7.69
C ARG A 87 9.43 -10.41 7.52
N LEU A 88 9.98 -9.21 7.31
CA LEU A 88 11.41 -9.03 6.97
C LEU A 88 12.31 -8.94 8.21
N MET A 89 11.75 -8.91 9.42
CA MET A 89 12.50 -8.81 10.69
C MET A 89 13.44 -7.60 10.77
N LEU A 90 13.04 -6.49 10.14
CA LEU A 90 13.78 -5.23 10.15
C LEU A 90 13.70 -4.56 11.53
N SER A 91 14.74 -3.82 11.88
CA SER A 91 14.72 -2.92 13.05
C SER A 91 13.82 -1.70 12.76
N SER A 92 13.43 -0.98 13.82
CA SER A 92 12.68 0.29 13.65
C SER A 92 13.46 1.30 12.79
N ASP A 93 14.77 1.39 12.99
CA ASP A 93 15.62 2.31 12.25
C ASP A 93 15.73 1.94 10.77
N ASP A 94 15.78 0.64 10.45
CA ASP A 94 15.77 0.16 9.07
C ASP A 94 14.43 0.49 8.39
N ILE A 95 13.31 0.31 9.11
CA ILE A 95 11.98 0.66 8.59
C ILE A 95 11.89 2.16 8.32
N ASP A 96 12.38 2.99 9.22
CA ASP A 96 12.40 4.45 9.03
C ASP A 96 13.30 4.85 7.86
N ALA A 97 14.45 4.19 7.68
CA ALA A 97 15.34 4.41 6.53
C ALA A 97 14.65 4.04 5.20
N VAL A 98 13.94 2.89 5.15
CA VAL A 98 13.17 2.50 3.97
C VAL A 98 12.09 3.53 3.64
N ILE A 99 11.39 4.04 4.65
CA ILE A 99 10.34 5.04 4.43
C ILE A 99 10.96 6.35 3.92
N ALA A 100 12.06 6.81 4.51
CA ALA A 100 12.76 8.00 4.05
C ALA A 100 13.22 7.87 2.58
N TYR A 101 13.69 6.68 2.18
CA TYR A 101 14.00 6.40 0.78
C TYR A 101 12.77 6.50 -0.11
N LEU A 102 11.64 5.89 0.28
CA LEU A 102 10.40 5.95 -0.47
C LEU A 102 9.85 7.39 -0.59
N GLU A 103 10.01 8.20 0.44
CA GLU A 103 9.69 9.63 0.42
C GLU A 103 10.58 10.39 -0.58
N SER A 104 11.87 10.06 -0.64
CA SER A 104 12.83 10.75 -1.53
C SER A 104 12.60 10.49 -3.02
N ILE A 105 12.02 9.35 -3.38
CA ILE A 105 11.71 8.97 -4.77
C ILE A 105 10.27 9.30 -5.19
N ALA A 106 9.46 9.81 -4.27
CA ALA A 106 8.08 10.17 -4.54
C ALA A 106 7.98 11.45 -5.39
N ASP A 107 6.93 11.52 -6.19
CA ASP A 107 6.67 12.67 -7.06
C ASP A 107 6.26 13.89 -6.22
N SER A 108 7.11 14.91 -6.19
CA SER A 108 6.85 16.15 -5.45
C SER A 108 5.68 16.96 -6.02
N SER A 109 5.26 16.69 -7.25
CA SER A 109 4.14 17.37 -7.92
C SER A 109 2.78 16.74 -7.62
N PHE A 110 2.70 15.75 -6.71
CA PHE A 110 1.43 15.11 -6.36
C PHE A 110 0.41 16.15 -5.87
N PRO A 111 -0.81 16.20 -6.44
CA PRO A 111 -1.80 17.22 -6.10
C PRO A 111 -2.26 17.10 -4.63
N LYS A 112 -2.11 18.18 -3.87
CA LYS A 112 -2.64 18.31 -2.53
C LYS A 112 -3.92 19.13 -2.54
N GLN A 113 -4.81 18.85 -1.59
CA GLN A 113 -6.03 19.62 -1.37
C GLN A 113 -5.90 20.47 -0.12
N GLU A 114 -6.58 21.62 -0.12
CA GLU A 114 -6.77 22.40 1.09
C GLU A 114 -7.96 21.80 1.86
N TRP A 115 -7.69 21.26 3.04
CA TRP A 115 -8.69 20.73 3.94
C TRP A 115 -8.94 21.71 5.09
N ASP A 116 -10.19 21.81 5.52
CA ASP A 116 -10.52 22.58 6.71
C ASP A 116 -9.86 21.94 7.94
N ALA A 117 -8.99 22.71 8.59
CA ALA A 117 -8.21 22.22 9.72
C ALA A 117 -9.09 21.82 10.93
N GLY A 118 -10.25 22.46 11.11
CA GLY A 118 -11.21 22.09 12.14
C GLY A 118 -11.76 20.68 11.97
N LEU A 119 -11.99 20.27 10.71
CA LEU A 119 -12.49 18.93 10.35
C LEU A 119 -11.42 17.83 10.37
N LEU A 120 -10.16 18.17 10.65
CA LEU A 120 -9.04 17.22 10.80
C LEU A 120 -8.72 16.91 12.26
N LYS A 121 -9.40 17.56 13.21
CA LYS A 121 -9.23 17.33 14.64
C LYS A 121 -9.87 15.99 15.05
N ALA A 122 -9.42 15.48 16.20
CA ALA A 122 -10.17 14.41 16.85
C ALA A 122 -11.53 14.96 17.34
N GLU A 123 -12.55 14.11 17.39
CA GLU A 123 -13.92 14.52 17.78
C GLU A 123 -13.95 15.21 19.16
N ASP A 124 -13.16 14.70 20.11
CA ASP A 124 -13.05 15.26 21.47
C ASP A 124 -12.39 16.66 21.51
N ASP A 125 -11.68 17.06 20.45
CA ASP A 125 -10.98 18.34 20.33
C ASP A 125 -11.77 19.36 19.47
N MET A 126 -12.94 18.99 18.96
CA MET A 126 -13.77 19.86 18.14
C MET A 126 -14.61 20.82 18.99
N THR A 127 -14.82 22.02 18.48
CA THR A 127 -15.86 22.91 18.97
C THR A 127 -17.25 22.44 18.48
N ASP A 128 -18.33 22.91 19.11
CA ASP A 128 -19.70 22.56 18.72
C ASP A 128 -19.96 22.90 17.24
N ASP A 129 -19.50 24.05 16.76
CA ASP A 129 -19.66 24.46 15.34
C ASP A 129 -18.86 23.55 14.39
N GLU A 130 -17.65 23.11 14.78
CA GLU A 130 -16.84 22.17 13.99
C GLU A 130 -17.48 20.79 13.95
N TYR A 131 -18.05 20.36 15.08
CA TYR A 131 -18.79 19.09 15.17
C TYR A 131 -20.03 19.10 14.30
N ASP A 132 -20.88 20.13 14.38
CA ASP A 132 -22.08 20.27 13.55
C ASP A 132 -21.74 20.29 12.05
N LYS A 133 -20.65 20.95 11.69
CA LYS A 133 -20.14 20.96 10.32
C LYS A 133 -19.69 19.58 9.88
N MET A 134 -18.97 18.85 10.74
CA MET A 134 -18.54 17.47 10.47
C MET A 134 -19.75 16.54 10.30
N ASP A 135 -20.74 16.61 11.18
CA ASP A 135 -21.95 15.79 11.07
C ASP A 135 -22.72 16.06 9.77
N THR A 136 -22.80 17.32 9.36
CA THR A 136 -23.39 17.71 8.07
C THR A 136 -22.63 17.06 6.90
N LEU A 137 -21.30 17.09 6.90
CA LEU A 137 -20.48 16.48 5.85
C LEU A 137 -20.60 14.95 5.85
N VAL A 138 -20.62 14.32 7.01
CA VAL A 138 -20.80 12.87 7.14
C VAL A 138 -22.16 12.44 6.60
N SER A 139 -23.21 13.20 6.93
CA SER A 139 -24.57 12.96 6.44
C SER A 139 -24.66 13.14 4.92
N GLY A 140 -24.04 14.19 4.38
CA GLY A 140 -23.90 14.42 2.94
C GLY A 140 -23.13 13.29 2.23
N GLY A 141 -21.99 12.90 2.77
CA GLY A 141 -21.19 11.79 2.28
C GLY A 141 -21.94 10.46 2.26
N LYS A 142 -22.73 10.18 3.29
CA LYS A 142 -23.61 9.00 3.36
C LYS A 142 -24.67 9.01 2.25
N ALA A 143 -25.27 10.17 1.96
CA ALA A 143 -26.22 10.32 0.88
C ALA A 143 -25.57 10.09 -0.50
N ILE A 144 -24.37 10.64 -0.71
CA ILE A 144 -23.57 10.44 -1.94
C ILE A 144 -23.19 8.97 -2.08
N TRP A 145 -22.72 8.31 -1.01
CA TRP A 145 -22.39 6.89 -0.96
C TRP A 145 -23.55 6.01 -1.46
N GLY A 146 -24.77 6.30 -1.00
CA GLY A 146 -25.97 5.57 -1.42
C GLY A 146 -26.36 5.86 -2.88
N ARG A 147 -26.32 7.14 -3.30
CA ARG A 147 -26.65 7.58 -4.66
C ARG A 147 -25.68 7.00 -5.69
N ALA A 148 -24.38 7.03 -5.40
CA ALA A 148 -23.34 6.48 -6.25
C ALA A 148 -23.25 4.95 -6.17
N ARG A 149 -24.04 4.32 -5.28
CA ARG A 149 -24.08 2.86 -5.10
C ARG A 149 -22.72 2.23 -4.78
N CYS A 150 -21.86 2.93 -4.05
CA CYS A 150 -20.55 2.43 -3.64
C CYS A 150 -20.65 1.11 -2.86
N ASN A 151 -21.74 0.96 -2.10
CA ASN A 151 -22.07 -0.22 -1.30
C ASN A 151 -22.37 -1.49 -2.13
N ILE A 152 -22.53 -1.40 -3.45
CA ILE A 152 -22.66 -2.60 -4.28
C ILE A 152 -21.32 -3.32 -4.42
N CYS A 153 -20.23 -2.57 -4.55
CA CYS A 153 -18.90 -3.13 -4.77
C CYS A 153 -18.05 -3.18 -3.50
N HIS A 154 -18.26 -2.22 -2.58
CA HIS A 154 -17.45 -2.05 -1.38
C HIS A 154 -18.19 -2.44 -0.09
N PRO A 155 -17.74 -3.46 0.63
CA PRO A 155 -18.18 -3.67 2.00
C PRO A 155 -17.59 -2.60 2.93
N VAL A 156 -18.27 -2.36 4.05
CA VAL A 156 -17.78 -1.54 5.16
C VAL A 156 -17.84 -2.37 6.44
N LYS A 157 -16.70 -2.66 7.04
CA LYS A 157 -16.58 -3.55 8.22
C LYS A 157 -17.26 -4.90 7.98
N GLY A 158 -17.03 -5.49 6.82
CA GLY A 158 -17.57 -6.78 6.41
C GLY A 158 -19.05 -6.78 6.02
N LYS A 159 -19.74 -5.62 6.00
CA LYS A 159 -21.16 -5.51 5.64
C LYS A 159 -21.35 -4.88 4.27
N GLY A 160 -22.23 -5.45 3.45
CA GLY A 160 -22.48 -5.01 2.07
C GLY A 160 -21.38 -5.44 1.11
N GLY A 161 -21.40 -4.88 -0.09
CA GLY A 161 -20.43 -5.18 -1.14
C GLY A 161 -20.62 -6.56 -1.80
N ALA A 162 -20.26 -6.67 -3.08
CA ALA A 162 -20.14 -7.96 -3.73
C ALA A 162 -18.76 -8.56 -3.43
N VAL A 163 -18.73 -9.86 -3.13
CA VAL A 163 -17.48 -10.58 -2.79
C VAL A 163 -16.47 -10.46 -3.93
N GLY A 164 -15.29 -9.97 -3.61
CA GLY A 164 -14.15 -9.91 -4.55
C GLY A 164 -14.20 -8.77 -5.58
N VAL A 165 -15.19 -7.87 -5.54
CA VAL A 165 -15.28 -6.74 -6.47
C VAL A 165 -14.48 -5.53 -5.99
N GLY A 166 -14.72 -5.08 -4.78
CA GLY A 166 -14.00 -3.94 -4.18
C GLY A 166 -13.45 -4.29 -2.80
N PRO A 167 -12.40 -3.61 -2.33
CA PRO A 167 -11.88 -3.79 -0.98
C PRO A 167 -12.89 -3.30 0.08
N ASP A 168 -12.79 -3.87 1.28
CA ASP A 168 -13.48 -3.34 2.45
C ASP A 168 -12.92 -1.96 2.81
N LEU A 169 -13.81 -0.98 2.97
CA LEU A 169 -13.46 0.40 3.27
C LEU A 169 -13.58 0.77 4.74
N GLY A 170 -13.87 -0.20 5.62
CA GLY A 170 -14.06 0.04 7.05
C GLY A 170 -12.87 0.65 7.78
N ALA A 171 -11.65 0.47 7.24
CA ALA A 171 -10.41 1.02 7.77
C ALA A 171 -9.66 1.88 6.73
N VAL A 172 -10.37 2.43 5.73
CA VAL A 172 -9.73 3.16 4.63
C VAL A 172 -9.00 4.41 5.12
N ALA A 173 -9.55 5.12 6.11
CA ALA A 173 -8.95 6.33 6.67
C ALA A 173 -7.63 6.06 7.42
N GLU A 174 -7.48 4.88 8.02
CA GLU A 174 -6.23 4.50 8.69
C GLU A 174 -5.11 4.21 7.69
N LYS A 175 -5.48 3.70 6.51
CA LYS A 175 -4.55 3.24 5.48
C LYS A 175 -4.21 4.31 4.46
N ILE A 176 -5.20 5.04 3.98
CA ILE A 176 -5.11 5.85 2.76
C ILE A 176 -5.11 7.34 3.13
N ASN A 177 -4.16 8.07 2.55
CA ASN A 177 -4.11 9.52 2.67
C ASN A 177 -5.32 10.16 1.99
N ARG A 178 -5.89 11.18 2.63
CA ARG A 178 -7.09 11.88 2.17
C ARG A 178 -6.89 12.50 0.79
N ASP A 179 -5.76 13.15 0.52
CA ASP A 179 -5.44 13.73 -0.79
C ASP A 179 -5.44 12.67 -1.90
N TRP A 180 -4.84 11.51 -1.63
CA TRP A 180 -4.84 10.42 -2.59
C TRP A 180 -6.25 9.86 -2.81
N LEU A 181 -7.03 9.69 -1.74
CA LEU A 181 -8.40 9.19 -1.82
C LEU A 181 -9.29 10.13 -2.65
N TYR A 182 -9.16 11.44 -2.45
CA TYR A 182 -9.83 12.45 -3.25
C TYR A 182 -9.53 12.29 -4.74
N GLN A 183 -8.24 12.23 -5.10
CA GLN A 183 -7.81 12.06 -6.48
C GLN A 183 -8.27 10.72 -7.06
N TRP A 184 -8.23 9.66 -6.27
CA TRP A 184 -8.69 8.34 -6.67
C TRP A 184 -10.18 8.31 -6.99
N ILE A 185 -11.02 8.91 -6.16
CA ILE A 185 -12.48 8.96 -6.41
C ILE A 185 -12.79 9.80 -7.65
N LYS A 186 -12.05 10.88 -7.86
CA LYS A 186 -12.19 11.77 -9.01
C LYS A 186 -11.81 11.11 -10.33
N GLU A 187 -10.68 10.42 -10.37
CA GLU A 187 -10.14 9.80 -11.59
C GLU A 187 -9.40 8.48 -11.31
N PRO A 188 -10.11 7.38 -11.03
CA PRO A 188 -9.47 6.11 -10.65
C PRO A 188 -8.51 5.57 -11.71
N ARG A 189 -8.88 5.72 -13.01
CA ARG A 189 -8.09 5.21 -14.12
C ARG A 189 -6.82 6.00 -14.40
N GLY A 190 -6.73 7.24 -13.91
CA GLY A 190 -5.50 8.01 -13.94
C GLY A 190 -4.40 7.42 -13.05
N TYR A 191 -4.79 6.66 -12.03
CA TYR A 191 -3.86 6.02 -11.09
C TYR A 191 -3.68 4.52 -11.34
N PHE A 192 -4.73 3.86 -11.81
CA PHE A 192 -4.69 2.45 -12.18
C PHE A 192 -5.60 2.21 -13.37
N HIS A 193 -5.00 2.12 -14.54
CA HIS A 193 -5.72 2.08 -15.81
C HIS A 193 -6.73 0.92 -15.92
N GLU A 194 -6.39 -0.25 -15.35
CA GLU A 194 -7.20 -1.48 -15.39
C GLU A 194 -8.21 -1.58 -14.25
N THR A 195 -8.41 -0.52 -13.45
CA THR A 195 -9.37 -0.58 -12.35
C THR A 195 -10.80 -0.77 -12.85
N GLN A 196 -11.54 -1.62 -12.15
CA GLN A 196 -12.97 -1.80 -12.38
C GLN A 196 -13.81 -0.73 -11.69
N MET A 197 -13.21 0.12 -10.83
CA MET A 197 -13.89 1.22 -10.20
C MET A 197 -14.34 2.22 -11.25
N SER A 198 -15.64 2.52 -11.28
CA SER A 198 -16.24 3.47 -12.20
C SER A 198 -15.80 4.90 -11.89
N ARG A 199 -15.62 5.69 -12.93
CA ARG A 199 -15.48 7.15 -12.78
C ARG A 199 -16.86 7.75 -12.55
N TYR A 200 -17.01 8.42 -11.41
CA TYR A 200 -18.20 9.19 -11.10
C TYR A 200 -17.97 10.67 -11.42
N ARG A 201 -19.00 11.33 -11.98
CA ARG A 201 -18.95 12.78 -12.24
C ARG A 201 -19.50 13.52 -11.02
N PHE A 202 -18.74 13.48 -9.93
CA PHE A 202 -19.05 14.29 -8.75
C PHE A 202 -18.75 15.76 -9.03
N LYS A 203 -19.52 16.64 -8.41
CA LYS A 203 -19.15 18.04 -8.30
C LYS A 203 -18.00 18.21 -7.30
N GLU A 204 -17.28 19.30 -7.39
CA GLU A 204 -16.11 19.54 -6.53
C GLU A 204 -16.49 19.63 -5.03
N ASP A 205 -17.65 20.20 -4.74
CA ASP A 205 -18.23 20.28 -3.38
C ASP A 205 -18.71 18.93 -2.82
N GLU A 206 -18.99 17.97 -3.69
CA GLU A 206 -19.37 16.60 -3.29
C GLU A 206 -18.17 15.70 -2.96
N LEU A 207 -16.96 16.11 -3.36
CA LEU A 207 -15.72 15.36 -3.13
C LEU A 207 -14.97 15.81 -1.87
N ARG A 208 -15.30 16.98 -1.33
CA ARG A 208 -14.67 17.59 -0.15
C ARG A 208 -15.49 17.36 1.10
#